data_fddb6d7c40d2b10f54ef0d640c27c5d6
#
_entry.id   fddb6d7c40d2b10f54ef0d640c27c5d6
#
_cell.length_a   1.000
_cell.length_b   1.000
_cell.length_c   1.000
_cell.angle_alpha   90.00
_cell.angle_beta   90.00
_cell.angle_gamma   90.00
#
_symmetry.space_group_name_H-M   'P 1'
#
loop_
_entity.id
_entity.type
_entity.pdbx_description
1 polymer ?
#
loop_
_entity_poly.entity_id
_entity_poly.type
_entity_poly.pdbx_seq_one_letter_code
_entity_poly.pdbx_strand_id
1 'polypeptide(L)'
;MANSKLEKSLGLIRKKIDLIDDQMLSLLEDRVSLVIDAENLKKNTSKGPFYRPDREKEIVMRLQSLNNSPLEDNKIRTIFQDIISACFSTAFEI
;
A
#
# COMPACT_ATOMS: atom_id res chain seq x y z
N MET A 1 5.05 -34.84 -18.31
CA MET A 1 4.81 -35.46 -17.02
C MET A 1 5.45 -34.71 -15.87
N ALA A 2 6.76 -34.46 -15.89
CA ALA A 2 7.36 -33.53 -14.94
C ALA A 2 6.74 -32.15 -15.03
N ASN A 3 6.40 -31.69 -16.25
CA ASN A 3 5.75 -30.40 -16.47
C ASN A 3 4.36 -30.30 -15.87
N SER A 4 3.62 -31.42 -15.81
CA SER A 4 2.27 -31.45 -15.26
C SER A 4 2.28 -31.23 -13.76
N LYS A 5 3.22 -31.83 -13.03
CA LYS A 5 3.39 -31.60 -11.59
C LYS A 5 3.85 -30.17 -11.29
N LEU A 6 4.80 -29.69 -12.09
CA LEU A 6 5.31 -28.32 -11.97
C LEU A 6 4.16 -27.31 -12.17
N GLU A 7 3.36 -27.47 -13.22
CA GLU A 7 2.24 -26.58 -13.50
C GLU A 7 1.19 -26.62 -12.40
N LYS A 8 0.89 -27.77 -11.83
CA LYS A 8 -0.04 -27.88 -10.71
C LYS A 8 0.49 -27.18 -9.47
N SER A 9 1.78 -27.38 -9.17
CA SER A 9 2.42 -26.71 -8.02
C SER A 9 2.45 -25.21 -8.19
N LEU A 10 2.80 -24.73 -9.39
CA LEU A 10 2.80 -23.29 -9.72
C LEU A 10 1.38 -22.73 -9.64
N GLY A 11 0.37 -23.48 -10.12
CA GLY A 11 -1.02 -23.06 -10.05
C GLY A 11 -1.50 -22.85 -8.62
N LEU A 12 -1.10 -23.74 -7.70
CA LEU A 12 -1.44 -23.60 -6.29
C LEU A 12 -0.78 -22.37 -5.65
N ILE A 13 0.49 -22.13 -5.98
CA ILE A 13 1.21 -20.96 -5.48
C ILE A 13 0.58 -19.68 -6.02
N ARG A 14 0.25 -19.64 -7.31
CA ARG A 14 -0.38 -18.48 -7.93
C ARG A 14 -1.73 -18.17 -7.32
N LYS A 15 -2.53 -19.19 -6.99
CA LYS A 15 -3.80 -18.97 -6.29
C LYS A 15 -3.59 -18.32 -4.93
N LYS A 16 -2.56 -18.75 -4.20
CA LYS A 16 -2.23 -18.14 -2.91
C LYS A 16 -1.81 -16.68 -3.06
N ILE A 17 -1.02 -16.38 -4.10
CA ILE A 17 -0.64 -15.01 -4.41
C ILE A 17 -1.87 -14.17 -4.74
N ASP A 18 -2.79 -14.70 -5.56
CA ASP A 18 -4.02 -14.01 -5.93
C ASP A 18 -4.85 -13.66 -4.70
N LEU A 19 -4.95 -14.57 -3.73
CA LEU A 19 -5.66 -14.29 -2.48
C LEU A 19 -5.01 -13.17 -1.67
N ILE A 20 -3.67 -13.14 -1.66
CA ILE A 20 -2.95 -12.06 -1.00
C ILE A 20 -3.22 -10.73 -1.71
N ASP A 21 -3.20 -10.72 -3.04
CA ASP A 21 -3.48 -9.53 -3.84
C ASP A 21 -4.90 -9.02 -3.56
N ASP A 22 -5.87 -9.93 -3.45
CA ASP A 22 -7.25 -9.56 -3.10
C ASP A 22 -7.31 -8.88 -1.73
N GLN A 23 -6.58 -9.42 -0.75
CA GLN A 23 -6.51 -8.84 0.59
C GLN A 23 -5.82 -7.47 0.56
N MET A 24 -4.75 -7.34 -0.22
CA MET A 24 -4.04 -6.07 -0.38
C MET A 24 -4.95 -5.01 -0.99
N LEU A 25 -5.72 -5.37 -2.02
CA LEU A 25 -6.67 -4.44 -2.62
C LEU A 25 -7.72 -3.99 -1.61
N SER A 26 -8.28 -4.92 -0.84
CA SER A 26 -9.25 -4.59 0.21
C SER A 26 -8.67 -3.62 1.23
N LEU A 27 -7.42 -3.82 1.64
CA LEU A 27 -6.74 -2.94 2.57
C LEU A 27 -6.43 -1.57 1.96
N LEU A 28 -6.10 -1.53 0.67
CA LEU A 28 -5.91 -0.26 -0.05
C LEU A 28 -7.21 0.53 -0.15
N GLU A 29 -8.34 -0.15 -0.37
CA GLU A 29 -9.66 0.50 -0.37
C GLU A 29 -9.94 1.16 0.99
N ASP A 30 -9.66 0.45 2.08
CA ASP A 30 -9.82 0.99 3.43
C ASP A 30 -8.87 2.18 3.66
N ARG A 31 -7.64 2.03 3.22
CA ARG A 31 -6.63 3.07 3.42
C ARG A 31 -6.97 4.36 2.67
N VAL A 32 -7.38 4.27 1.41
CA VAL A 32 -7.74 5.47 0.65
C VAL A 32 -8.97 6.15 1.24
N SER A 33 -9.92 5.37 1.74
CA SER A 33 -11.10 5.90 2.42
C SER A 33 -10.71 6.73 3.64
N LEU A 34 -9.77 6.24 4.45
CA LEU A 34 -9.28 6.96 5.63
C LEU A 34 -8.48 8.22 5.26
N VAL A 35 -7.73 8.17 4.17
CA VAL A 35 -7.01 9.35 3.68
C VAL A 35 -8.00 10.43 3.22
N ILE A 36 -9.07 10.03 2.54
CA ILE A 36 -10.14 10.96 2.15
C ILE A 36 -10.75 11.61 3.39
N ASP A 37 -11.05 10.82 4.42
CA ASP A 37 -11.59 11.33 5.69
C ASP A 37 -10.64 12.33 6.33
N ALA A 38 -9.34 12.03 6.35
CA ALA A 38 -8.33 12.91 6.91
C ALA A 38 -8.26 14.25 6.16
N GLU A 39 -8.30 14.20 4.82
CA GLU A 39 -8.28 15.42 4.00
C GLU A 39 -9.55 16.24 4.18
N ASN A 40 -10.70 15.59 4.35
CA ASN A 40 -11.96 16.28 4.63
C ASN A 40 -11.90 17.01 5.98
N LEU A 41 -11.30 16.40 6.99
CA LEU A 41 -11.11 17.05 8.29
C LEU A 41 -10.23 18.29 8.17
N LYS A 42 -9.15 18.20 7.38
CA LYS A 42 -8.25 19.35 7.17
C LYS A 42 -8.93 20.49 6.45
N LYS A 43 -9.78 20.20 5.48
CA LYS A 43 -10.57 21.23 4.77
C LYS A 43 -11.44 22.02 5.74
N ASN A 44 -12.00 21.34 6.74
CA ASN A 44 -12.88 21.98 7.72
C ASN A 44 -12.12 22.86 8.72
N THR A 45 -10.80 22.77 8.79
CA THR A 45 -9.98 23.57 9.71
C THR A 45 -9.30 24.76 9.04
N SER A 46 -9.61 25.08 7.81
CA SER A 46 -9.02 26.17 7.02
C SER A 46 -7.53 26.04 6.77
N LYS A 47 -6.95 24.91 7.08
CA LYS A 47 -5.51 24.69 6.91
C LYS A 47 -5.14 24.09 5.55
N GLY A 48 -6.13 23.84 4.72
CA GLY A 48 -5.90 23.34 3.36
C GLY A 48 -5.25 21.96 3.30
N PRO A 49 -5.06 21.43 2.09
CA PRO A 49 -4.37 20.17 1.89
C PRO A 49 -2.88 20.35 2.11
N PHE A 50 -2.29 19.50 2.92
CA PHE A 50 -0.87 19.57 3.20
C PHE A 50 -0.17 18.31 2.70
N TYR A 51 0.79 18.51 1.82
CA TYR A 51 1.81 17.51 1.60
C TYR A 51 2.68 17.47 2.86
N ARG A 52 2.76 16.30 3.48
CA ARG A 52 3.48 16.12 4.73
C ARG A 52 4.62 15.13 4.54
N PRO A 53 5.79 15.59 4.06
CA PRO A 53 6.94 14.73 3.85
C PRO A 53 7.46 14.09 5.15
N ASP A 54 7.29 14.76 6.27
CA ASP A 54 7.64 14.21 7.59
C ASP A 54 6.78 13.00 7.93
N ARG A 55 5.48 13.05 7.64
CA ARG A 55 4.57 11.91 7.87
C ARG A 55 4.89 10.74 6.94
N GLU A 56 5.18 11.02 5.68
CA GLU A 56 5.58 10.00 4.70
C GLU A 56 6.84 9.28 5.16
N LYS A 57 7.85 10.04 5.59
CA LYS A 57 9.10 9.48 6.11
C LYS A 57 8.85 8.61 7.33
N GLU A 58 8.01 9.06 8.26
CA GLU A 58 7.63 8.33 9.46
C GLU A 58 7.00 6.97 9.11
N ILE A 59 6.06 6.96 8.16
CA ILE A 59 5.39 5.73 7.71
C ILE A 59 6.42 4.76 7.12
N VAL A 60 7.27 5.24 6.21
CA VAL A 60 8.25 4.40 5.53
C VAL A 60 9.25 3.80 6.54
N MET A 61 9.77 4.61 7.45
CA MET A 61 10.72 4.15 8.46
C MET A 61 10.10 3.11 9.39
N ARG A 62 8.86 3.33 9.80
CA ARG A 62 8.14 2.37 10.65
C ARG A 62 7.98 1.02 9.95
N LEU A 63 7.60 1.05 8.68
CA LEU A 63 7.37 -0.18 7.91
C LEU A 63 8.69 -0.89 7.59
N GLN A 64 9.76 -0.16 7.33
CA GLN A 64 11.07 -0.76 7.18
C GLN A 64 11.50 -1.49 8.45
N SER A 65 11.22 -0.91 9.61
CA SER A 65 11.57 -1.55 10.89
C SER A 65 10.74 -2.79 11.19
N LEU A 66 9.51 -2.87 10.66
CA LEU A 66 8.62 -4.01 10.85
C LEU A 66 8.86 -5.12 9.81
N ASN A 67 9.61 -4.83 8.77
CA ASN A 67 9.79 -5.76 7.66
C ASN A 67 10.66 -6.96 8.07
N ASN A 68 10.06 -8.15 7.99
CA ASN A 68 10.74 -9.43 8.24
C ASN A 68 10.88 -10.27 6.96
N SER A 69 10.60 -9.68 5.81
CA SER A 69 10.67 -10.37 4.53
C SER A 69 12.04 -10.19 3.87
N PRO A 70 12.32 -10.94 2.80
CA PRO A 70 13.52 -10.70 1.99
C PRO A 70 13.52 -9.39 1.19
N LEU A 71 12.41 -8.63 1.20
CA LEU A 71 12.37 -7.34 0.52
C LEU A 71 13.33 -6.35 1.18
N GLU A 72 14.19 -5.73 0.39
CA GLU A 72 15.13 -4.73 0.88
C GLU A 72 14.41 -3.44 1.30
N ASP A 73 15.04 -2.68 2.17
CA ASP A 73 14.46 -1.43 2.70
C ASP A 73 14.07 -0.46 1.60
N ASN A 74 14.88 -0.34 0.54
CA ASN A 74 14.57 0.56 -0.57
C ASN A 74 13.33 0.12 -1.36
N LYS A 75 13.04 -1.17 -1.40
CA LYS A 75 11.84 -1.69 -2.06
C LYS A 75 10.60 -1.42 -1.23
N ILE A 76 10.69 -1.59 0.09
CA ILE A 76 9.61 -1.19 1.00
C ILE A 76 9.32 0.30 0.83
N ARG A 77 10.36 1.13 0.77
CA ARG A 77 10.19 2.58 0.54
C ARG A 77 9.44 2.85 -0.76
N THR A 78 9.88 2.28 -1.86
CA THR A 78 9.27 2.52 -3.18
C THR A 78 7.79 2.13 -3.19
N ILE A 79 7.48 0.95 -2.68
CA ILE A 79 6.10 0.44 -2.64
C ILE A 79 5.22 1.39 -1.84
N PHE A 80 5.64 1.76 -0.63
CA PHE A 80 4.80 2.57 0.24
C PHE A 80 4.76 4.04 -0.15
N GLN A 81 5.82 4.58 -0.75
CA GLN A 81 5.76 5.92 -1.36
C GLN A 81 4.72 5.97 -2.47
N ASP A 82 4.64 4.93 -3.30
CA ASP A 82 3.64 4.85 -4.36
C ASP A 82 2.23 4.73 -3.80
N ILE A 83 2.03 3.94 -2.75
CA ILE A 83 0.74 3.81 -2.09
C ILE A 83 0.31 5.15 -1.48
N ILE A 84 1.21 5.81 -0.76
CA ILE A 84 0.95 7.11 -0.13
C ILE A 84 0.56 8.13 -1.19
N SER A 85 1.33 8.20 -2.27
CA SER A 85 1.09 9.13 -3.38
C SER A 85 -0.24 8.86 -4.06
N ALA A 86 -0.56 7.60 -4.33
CA ALA A 86 -1.81 7.21 -4.99
C ALA A 86 -3.03 7.57 -4.13
N CYS A 87 -2.97 7.30 -2.83
CA CYS A 87 -4.06 7.65 -1.91
C CYS A 87 -4.25 9.16 -1.80
N PHE A 88 -3.15 9.88 -1.69
CA PHE A 88 -3.18 11.33 -1.56
C PHE A 88 -3.76 12.01 -2.80
N SER A 89 -3.29 11.63 -3.99
CA SER A 89 -3.81 12.20 -5.24
C SER A 89 -5.29 11.86 -5.45
N THR A 90 -5.70 10.66 -5.09
CA THR A 90 -7.11 10.26 -5.18
C THR A 90 -7.98 11.12 -4.27
N ALA A 91 -7.54 11.41 -3.07
CA ALA A 91 -8.27 12.26 -2.13
C ALA A 91 -8.49 13.67 -2.68
N PHE A 92 -7.59 14.17 -3.51
CA PHE A 92 -7.74 15.48 -4.16
C PHE A 92 -8.71 15.48 -5.32
N GLU A 93 -8.89 14.34 -5.98
CA GLU A 93 -9.76 14.22 -7.14
C GLU A 93 -11.24 14.11 -6.78
N ILE A 94 -11.52 13.91 -5.53
CA ILE A 94 -12.90 13.80 -5.00
C ILE A 94 -13.39 15.17 -4.44
#